data_54da541516cf1d4fcc103a7077c7dfd5
#
_entry.id   54da541516cf1d4fcc103a7077c7dfd5
#
_cell.length_a   1.000
_cell.length_b   1.000
_cell.length_c   1.000
_cell.angle_alpha   90.00
_cell.angle_beta   90.00
_cell.angle_gamma   90.00
#
_symmetry.space_group_name_H-M   'P 1'
#
loop_
_entity.id
_entity.type
_entity.pdbx_description
1 polymer ?
#
loop_
_entity_poly.entity_id
_entity_poly.type
_entity_poly.pdbx_seq_one_letter_code
_entity_poly.pdbx_strand_id
1 'polypeptide(L)'
;MAYGLIFTERYNRQAAKFLKRHPELRQQYLKTLQLLEANPFHPSLRLHALQGKLDGLYSVSINLSYRITLELLIQDEKIIPINVGDHQTVY
;
A
#
# COMPACT_ATOMS: atom_id res chain seq x y z
N MET A 1 -12.29 -1.99 -13.42
CA MET A 1 -12.63 -3.15 -12.61
C MET A 1 -12.04 -2.99 -11.22
N ALA A 2 -12.76 -3.46 -10.23
CA ALA A 2 -12.31 -3.30 -8.85
C ALA A 2 -11.36 -4.44 -8.45
N TYR A 3 -10.35 -4.10 -7.67
CA TYR A 3 -9.48 -5.09 -7.04
C TYR A 3 -9.93 -5.32 -5.61
N GLY A 4 -9.86 -6.57 -5.13
CA GLY A 4 -10.16 -6.88 -3.74
C GLY A 4 -8.94 -6.67 -2.87
N LEU A 5 -9.11 -5.90 -1.80
CA LEU A 5 -8.06 -5.72 -0.80
C LEU A 5 -8.16 -6.82 0.24
N ILE A 6 -7.05 -7.51 0.49
CA ILE A 6 -6.97 -8.56 1.50
C ILE A 6 -6.07 -8.06 2.61
N PHE A 7 -6.65 -7.82 3.79
CA PHE A 7 -5.91 -7.31 4.93
C PHE A 7 -5.56 -8.44 5.88
N THR A 8 -4.26 -8.66 6.06
CA THR A 8 -3.80 -9.62 7.06
C THR A 8 -3.86 -8.99 8.45
N GLU A 9 -3.96 -9.83 9.47
CA GLU A 9 -3.96 -9.36 10.85
C GLU A 9 -2.66 -8.60 11.17
N ARG A 10 -1.53 -9.10 10.68
CA ARG A 10 -0.24 -8.44 10.87
C ARG A 10 -0.24 -7.03 10.27
N TYR A 11 -0.74 -6.89 9.04
CA TYR A 11 -0.80 -5.59 8.38
C TYR A 11 -1.72 -4.63 9.16
N ASN A 12 -2.88 -5.14 9.60
CA ASN A 12 -3.82 -4.30 10.32
C ASN A 12 -3.21 -3.74 11.61
N ARG A 13 -2.43 -4.54 12.33
CA ARG A 13 -1.74 -4.07 13.53
C ARG A 13 -0.70 -3.02 13.19
N GLN A 14 0.07 -3.26 12.15
CA GLN A 14 1.13 -2.33 11.72
C GLN A 14 0.53 -1.02 11.22
N ALA A 15 -0.55 -1.08 10.45
CA ALA A 15 -1.23 0.10 9.94
C ALA A 15 -1.87 0.91 11.07
N ALA A 16 -2.44 0.24 12.07
CA ALA A 16 -3.00 0.94 13.23
C ALA A 16 -1.94 1.74 13.98
N LYS A 17 -0.75 1.17 14.17
CA LYS A 17 0.37 1.87 14.80
C LYS A 17 0.82 3.06 13.94
N PHE A 18 0.89 2.85 12.63
CA PHE A 18 1.28 3.92 11.72
C PHE A 18 0.32 5.10 11.80
N LEU A 19 -0.98 4.83 11.76
CA LEU A 19 -2.00 5.89 11.80
C LEU A 19 -2.06 6.57 13.17
N LYS A 20 -1.73 5.85 14.22
CA LYS A 20 -1.65 6.44 15.56
C LYS A 20 -0.51 7.47 15.64
N ARG A 21 0.62 7.17 14.98
CA ARG A 21 1.76 8.10 14.90
C ARG A 21 1.51 9.24 13.94
N HIS A 22 0.70 9.02 12.92
CA HIS A 22 0.47 9.98 11.83
C HIS A 22 -1.02 10.20 11.61
N PRO A 23 -1.74 10.72 12.62
CA PRO A 23 -3.19 10.94 12.49
C PRO A 23 -3.54 11.90 11.35
N GLU A 24 -2.63 12.81 11.00
CA GLU A 24 -2.80 13.75 9.90
C GLU A 24 -2.86 13.05 8.53
N LEU A 25 -2.38 11.80 8.43
CA LEU A 25 -2.35 11.05 7.18
C LEU A 25 -3.56 10.14 6.99
N ARG A 26 -4.46 10.09 7.96
CA ARG A 26 -5.57 9.14 7.94
C ARG A 26 -6.42 9.26 6.68
N GLN A 27 -6.83 10.48 6.34
CA GLN A 27 -7.67 10.69 5.15
C GLN A 27 -6.96 10.29 3.88
N GLN A 28 -5.69 10.67 3.76
CA GLN A 28 -4.91 10.36 2.57
C GLN A 28 -4.63 8.86 2.46
N TYR A 29 -4.39 8.19 3.57
CA TYR A 29 -4.22 6.75 3.62
C TYR A 29 -5.49 6.04 3.12
N LEU A 30 -6.67 6.44 3.64
CA LEU A 30 -7.94 5.84 3.21
C LEU A 30 -8.20 6.09 1.74
N LYS A 31 -7.89 7.29 1.26
CA LYS A 31 -8.04 7.61 -0.17
C LYS A 31 -7.13 6.75 -1.03
N THR A 32 -5.91 6.48 -0.57
CA THR A 32 -4.98 5.60 -1.26
C THR A 32 -5.55 4.19 -1.38
N LEU A 33 -6.14 3.66 -0.32
CA LEU A 33 -6.78 2.35 -0.35
C LEU A 33 -7.95 2.32 -1.32
N GLN A 34 -8.75 3.38 -1.36
CA GLN A 34 -9.86 3.49 -2.30
C GLN A 34 -9.38 3.49 -3.75
N LEU A 35 -8.30 4.22 -4.02
CA LEU A 35 -7.71 4.25 -5.36
C LEU A 35 -7.17 2.87 -5.76
N LEU A 36 -6.49 2.20 -4.82
CA LEU A 36 -6.00 0.84 -5.08
C LEU A 36 -7.12 -0.10 -5.46
N GLU A 37 -8.23 -0.04 -4.74
CA GLU A 37 -9.39 -0.88 -5.01
C GLU A 37 -9.99 -0.58 -6.37
N ALA A 38 -10.07 0.70 -6.73
CA ALA A 38 -10.64 1.10 -8.00
C ALA A 38 -9.71 0.81 -9.18
N ASN A 39 -8.43 1.15 -9.03
CA ASN A 39 -7.44 0.96 -10.09
C ASN A 39 -6.02 1.11 -9.54
N PRO A 40 -5.31 0.00 -9.28
CA PRO A 40 -3.95 0.08 -8.74
C PRO A 40 -2.95 0.74 -9.69
N PHE A 41 -3.31 0.88 -10.96
CA PHE A 41 -2.47 1.52 -11.96
C PHE A 41 -2.74 3.00 -12.12
N HIS A 42 -3.57 3.59 -11.25
CA HIS A 42 -3.84 5.02 -11.29
C HIS A 42 -2.53 5.80 -11.12
N PRO A 43 -2.26 6.82 -11.99
CA PRO A 43 -0.96 7.51 -11.98
C PRO A 43 -0.57 8.12 -10.64
N SER A 44 -1.53 8.62 -9.85
CA SER A 44 -1.22 9.24 -8.57
C SER A 44 -0.70 8.26 -7.53
N LEU A 45 -0.90 6.96 -7.72
CA LEU A 45 -0.38 5.93 -6.82
C LEU A 45 1.10 5.64 -7.05
N ARG A 46 1.62 5.95 -8.23
CA ARG A 46 3.01 5.70 -8.59
C ARG A 46 3.43 4.25 -8.32
N LEU A 47 2.58 3.32 -8.74
CA LEU A 47 2.86 1.90 -8.58
C LEU A 47 4.16 1.53 -9.28
N HIS A 48 5.05 0.85 -8.55
CA HIS A 48 6.27 0.33 -9.16
C HIS A 48 6.72 -0.94 -8.47
N ALA A 49 7.38 -1.79 -9.24
CA ALA A 49 7.93 -3.04 -8.73
C ALA A 49 9.18 -2.76 -7.90
N LEU A 50 9.33 -3.51 -6.82
CA LEU A 50 10.51 -3.45 -5.97
C LEU A 50 11.54 -4.47 -6.42
N GLN A 51 12.79 -4.26 -6.03
CA GLN A 51 13.92 -5.10 -6.45
C GLN A 51 14.68 -5.60 -5.24
N GLY A 52 15.64 -6.50 -5.49
CA GLY A 52 16.48 -7.05 -4.45
C GLY A 52 15.70 -7.98 -3.53
N LYS A 53 15.82 -7.75 -2.23
CA LYS A 53 15.15 -8.60 -1.23
C LYS A 53 13.63 -8.51 -1.29
N LEU A 54 13.11 -7.45 -1.89
CA LEU A 54 11.67 -7.22 -2.00
C LEU A 54 11.15 -7.53 -3.40
N ASP A 55 11.94 -8.22 -4.20
CA ASP A 55 11.53 -8.62 -5.55
C ASP A 55 10.22 -9.40 -5.49
N GLY A 56 9.31 -9.08 -6.40
CA GLY A 56 7.97 -9.66 -6.42
C GLY A 56 6.92 -8.83 -5.71
N LEU A 57 7.35 -7.82 -4.95
CA LEU A 57 6.43 -6.89 -4.29
C LEU A 57 6.38 -5.57 -5.05
N TYR A 58 5.36 -4.77 -4.76
CA TYR A 58 5.15 -3.47 -5.36
C TYR A 58 5.00 -2.42 -4.27
N SER A 59 5.17 -1.17 -4.67
CA SER A 59 5.00 -0.03 -3.78
C SER A 59 4.07 0.99 -4.41
N VAL A 60 3.19 1.57 -3.59
CA VAL A 60 2.38 2.73 -3.99
C VAL A 60 2.59 3.86 -3.01
N SER A 61 2.43 5.09 -3.50
CA SER A 61 2.62 6.30 -2.69
C SER A 61 1.34 6.69 -1.98
N ILE A 62 1.45 6.96 -0.66
CA ILE A 62 0.43 7.71 0.06
C ILE A 62 0.69 9.20 -0.18
N ASN A 63 1.93 9.61 -0.02
CA ASN A 63 2.44 10.94 -0.37
C ASN A 63 3.92 10.82 -0.71
N LEU A 64 4.65 11.94 -0.72
CA LEU A 64 6.06 11.91 -1.07
C LEU A 64 6.93 11.14 -0.07
N SER A 65 6.49 11.05 1.18
CA SER A 65 7.29 10.47 2.26
C SER A 65 6.86 9.06 2.65
N TYR A 66 5.60 8.69 2.42
CA TYR A 66 5.04 7.44 2.94
C TYR A 66 4.48 6.57 1.83
N ARG A 67 4.66 5.25 1.98
CA ARG A 67 4.31 4.28 0.95
C ARG A 67 3.67 3.04 1.56
N ILE A 68 2.92 2.32 0.73
CA ILE A 68 2.42 0.98 1.08
C ILE A 68 3.14 -0.02 0.19
N THR A 69 3.77 -1.01 0.81
CA THR A 69 4.33 -2.16 0.10
C THR A 69 3.25 -3.22 0.05
N LEU A 70 3.06 -3.83 -1.11
CA LEU A 70 1.95 -4.75 -1.33
C LEU A 70 2.32 -5.85 -2.32
N GLU A 71 1.56 -6.93 -2.26
CA GLU A 71 1.55 -7.97 -3.28
C GLU A 71 0.38 -7.71 -4.22
N LEU A 72 0.64 -7.79 -5.52
CA LEU A 72 -0.37 -7.53 -6.55
C LEU A 72 -0.61 -8.81 -7.34
N LEU A 73 -1.81 -9.37 -7.19
CA LEU A 73 -2.24 -10.56 -7.91
C LEU A 73 -3.16 -10.13 -9.05
N ILE A 74 -2.56 -9.89 -10.22
CA ILE A 74 -3.29 -9.29 -11.34
C ILE A 74 -4.40 -10.21 -11.84
N GLN A 75 -4.10 -11.51 -11.98
CA GLN A 75 -5.09 -12.45 -12.51
C GLN A 75 -6.27 -12.65 -11.58
N ASP A 76 -6.03 -12.61 -10.28
CA ASP A 76 -7.08 -12.79 -9.27
C ASP A 76 -7.74 -11.47 -8.90
N GLU A 77 -7.21 -10.36 -9.38
CA GLU A 77 -7.67 -9.02 -9.05
C GLU A 77 -7.68 -8.78 -7.54
N LYS A 78 -6.57 -9.16 -6.88
CA LYS A 78 -6.40 -9.02 -5.44
C LYS A 78 -5.14 -8.23 -5.12
N ILE A 79 -5.20 -7.48 -4.04
CA ILE A 79 -4.07 -6.72 -3.51
C ILE A 79 -3.92 -7.07 -2.04
N ILE A 80 -2.71 -7.45 -1.64
CA ILE A 80 -2.42 -7.80 -0.26
C ILE A 80 -1.40 -6.80 0.28
N PRO A 81 -1.84 -5.77 1.05
CA PRO A 81 -0.89 -4.87 1.68
C PRO A 81 0.02 -5.61 2.67
N ILE A 82 1.30 -5.30 2.64
CA ILE A 82 2.31 -5.97 3.45
C ILE A 82 2.84 -5.04 4.54
N ASN A 83 3.19 -3.81 4.18
CA ASN A 83 3.72 -2.83 5.12
C ASN A 83 3.29 -1.43 4.71
N VAL A 84 3.20 -0.53 5.70
CA VAL A 84 3.01 0.90 5.46
C VAL A 84 4.03 1.66 6.31
N GLY A 85 4.65 2.68 5.74
CA GLY A 85 5.66 3.46 6.45
C GLY A 85 6.39 4.39 5.52
N ASP A 86 7.48 4.96 6.02
CA ASP A 86 8.32 5.81 5.21
C ASP A 86 9.21 4.98 4.28
N HIS A 87 9.93 5.66 3.40
CA HIS A 87 10.75 5.02 2.40
C HIS A 87 11.80 4.08 3.01
N GLN A 88 12.36 4.45 4.15
CA GLN A 88 13.38 3.64 4.81
C GLN A 88 12.79 2.41 5.51
N THR A 89 11.60 2.55 6.06
CA THR A 89 10.94 1.47 6.78
C THR A 89 10.46 0.35 5.86
N VAL A 90 9.94 0.71 4.67
CA VAL A 90 9.33 -0.27 3.76
C VAL A 90 10.27 -0.73 2.66
N TYR A 91 11.40 -0.12 2.54
CA TYR A 91 12.45 -0.50 1.60
C TYR A 91 13.69 -0.95 2.36
#